data_e11e822e9ea98ca64343af479d14f910
#
_entry.id   e11e822e9ea98ca64343af479d14f910
#
_cell.length_a   1.000
_cell.length_b   1.000
_cell.length_c   1.000
_cell.angle_alpha   90.00
_cell.angle_beta   90.00
_cell.angle_gamma   90.00
#
_symmetry.space_group_name_H-M   'P 1'
#
loop_
_entity.id
_entity.type
_entity.pdbx_description
1 polymer ?
#
loop_
_entity_poly.entity_id
_entity_poly.type
_entity_poly.pdbx_seq_one_letter_code
_entity_poly.pdbx_strand_id
1 'polypeptide(L)'
;FVYRRCKKEFILNIGMSLCLVVSTVYANFADKLVPLSELEYDNSSDMNALADYVGSQEEISRTSNCVDEVNTVNMIYNADYYTMSIYSSLHNKDYNKFYYSEIYNENSYRNTSLTTQTRSLIADMYFSNRYLITDDPVKAVSGYKKIKESGSLSLYENNDVLPFGYATNALIGRKEYNSLNYPYSVEALFNNIIVEDKTEKSFSSDIKKVRSINFTECDQIKRE
;
A
#
# COMPACT_ATOMS: atom_id res chain seq x y z
N PHE A 1 66.48 17.06 -8.42
CA PHE A 1 65.47 16.72 -7.41
C PHE A 1 64.12 17.38 -7.71
N VAL A 2 64.14 18.67 -8.07
CA VAL A 2 62.95 19.47 -8.42
C VAL A 2 62.23 18.88 -9.65
N TYR A 3 62.95 18.52 -10.71
CA TYR A 3 62.38 17.96 -11.93
C TYR A 3 61.65 16.64 -11.71
N ARG A 4 62.14 15.78 -10.80
CA ARG A 4 61.42 14.54 -10.43
C ARG A 4 60.19 14.78 -9.62
N ARG A 5 60.15 15.83 -8.81
CA ARG A 5 58.99 16.22 -8.00
C ARG A 5 57.88 16.77 -8.89
N CYS A 6 58.18 17.67 -9.79
CA CYS A 6 57.22 18.20 -10.77
C CYS A 6 56.60 17.12 -11.64
N LYS A 7 57.39 16.12 -12.04
CA LYS A 7 56.85 14.97 -12.83
C LYS A 7 55.83 14.15 -12.04
N LYS A 8 56.07 13.92 -10.75
CA LYS A 8 55.13 13.17 -9.90
C LYS A 8 53.82 13.92 -9.67
N GLU A 9 53.91 15.21 -9.41
CA GLU A 9 52.74 16.07 -9.24
C GLU A 9 51.92 16.17 -10.55
N PHE A 10 52.62 16.26 -11.68
CA PHE A 10 51.95 16.28 -12.98
C PHE A 10 51.21 14.97 -13.30
N ILE A 11 51.82 13.81 -13.01
CA ILE A 11 51.21 12.50 -13.18
C ILE A 11 50.01 12.37 -12.23
N LEU A 12 50.13 12.81 -10.98
CA LEU A 12 49.04 12.78 -10.02
C LEU A 12 47.84 13.62 -10.48
N ASN A 13 48.10 14.84 -10.95
CA ASN A 13 47.06 15.72 -11.45
C ASN A 13 46.33 15.17 -12.69
N ILE A 14 47.09 14.54 -13.61
CA ILE A 14 46.48 13.85 -14.75
C ILE A 14 45.58 12.67 -14.28
N GLY A 15 46.11 11.91 -13.33
CA GLY A 15 45.33 10.78 -12.76
C GLY A 15 44.03 11.25 -12.07
N MET A 16 44.13 12.31 -11.27
CA MET A 16 42.94 12.89 -10.63
C MET A 16 41.94 13.46 -11.64
N SER A 17 42.44 14.16 -12.67
CA SER A 17 41.57 14.70 -13.73
C SER A 17 40.88 13.59 -14.52
N LEU A 18 41.59 12.50 -14.81
CA LEU A 18 41.03 11.34 -15.49
C LEU A 18 39.95 10.66 -14.62
N CYS A 19 40.19 10.50 -13.32
CA CYS A 19 39.22 9.96 -12.39
C CYS A 19 37.94 10.84 -12.32
N LEU A 20 38.11 12.16 -12.28
CA LEU A 20 36.98 13.08 -12.30
C LEU A 20 36.16 12.94 -13.59
N VAL A 21 36.82 12.92 -14.75
CA VAL A 21 36.13 12.75 -16.02
C VAL A 21 35.39 11.42 -16.07
N VAL A 22 36.05 10.31 -15.68
CA VAL A 22 35.41 8.98 -15.66
C VAL A 22 34.22 8.96 -14.70
N SER A 23 34.38 9.54 -13.51
CA SER A 23 33.29 9.59 -12.51
C SER A 23 32.11 10.43 -13.03
N THR A 24 32.38 11.57 -13.68
CA THR A 24 31.34 12.42 -14.25
C THR A 24 30.63 11.72 -15.40
N VAL A 25 31.36 11.08 -16.29
CA VAL A 25 30.78 10.31 -17.38
C VAL A 25 29.93 9.15 -16.83
N TYR A 26 30.46 8.41 -15.84
CA TYR A 26 29.72 7.32 -15.22
C TYR A 26 28.43 7.78 -14.53
N ALA A 27 28.49 8.90 -13.78
CA ALA A 27 27.32 9.48 -13.14
C ALA A 27 26.25 9.87 -14.17
N ASN A 28 26.64 10.53 -15.27
CA ASN A 28 25.71 10.90 -16.34
C ASN A 28 25.11 9.68 -17.07
N PHE A 29 25.82 8.54 -17.14
CA PHE A 29 25.28 7.31 -17.71
C PHE A 29 24.44 6.52 -16.70
N ALA A 30 24.77 6.60 -15.41
CA ALA A 30 24.02 5.91 -14.36
C ALA A 30 22.70 6.62 -14.03
N ASP A 31 22.70 7.94 -14.04
CA ASP A 31 21.47 8.75 -13.93
C ASP A 31 20.79 8.77 -15.31
N LYS A 32 19.84 7.89 -15.51
CA LYS A 32 18.93 8.01 -16.65
C LYS A 32 18.18 9.34 -16.50
N LEU A 33 18.51 10.30 -17.33
CA LEU A 33 17.67 11.48 -17.51
C LEU A 33 16.33 10.98 -18.04
N VAL A 34 15.31 11.06 -17.20
CA VAL A 34 13.96 10.74 -17.61
C VAL A 34 13.51 11.85 -18.56
N PRO A 35 13.13 11.55 -19.83
CA PRO A 35 12.60 12.56 -20.72
C PRO A 35 11.38 13.24 -20.12
N LEU A 36 11.19 14.52 -20.39
CA LEU A 36 10.03 15.26 -19.87
C LEU A 36 8.70 14.60 -20.26
N SER A 37 8.64 13.95 -21.42
CA SER A 37 7.50 13.16 -21.88
C SER A 37 7.18 11.92 -21.01
N GLU A 38 8.16 11.39 -20.30
CA GLU A 38 7.93 10.34 -19.32
C GLU A 38 7.52 10.88 -17.94
N LEU A 39 7.73 12.18 -17.70
CA LEU A 39 7.26 12.91 -16.51
C LEU A 39 5.88 13.53 -16.75
N GLU A 40 5.52 13.80 -18.00
CA GLU A 40 4.16 14.09 -18.40
C GLU A 40 3.40 12.77 -18.39
N TYR A 41 2.88 12.43 -17.21
CA TYR A 41 1.99 11.29 -17.07
C TYR A 41 0.88 11.41 -18.11
N ASP A 42 0.79 10.40 -18.95
CA ASP A 42 -0.32 10.25 -19.87
C ASP A 42 -1.59 10.16 -18.99
N ASN A 43 -2.19 11.32 -18.73
CA ASN A 43 -3.50 11.43 -18.13
C ASN A 43 -4.47 10.83 -19.15
N SER A 44 -4.49 9.50 -19.23
CA SER A 44 -5.43 8.86 -20.09
C SER A 44 -6.81 9.38 -19.70
N SER A 45 -7.58 9.84 -20.67
CA SER A 45 -8.95 10.32 -20.45
C SER A 45 -9.77 9.27 -19.69
N ASP A 46 -9.44 8.01 -19.88
CA ASP A 46 -10.08 6.86 -19.28
C ASP A 46 -9.80 6.77 -17.77
N MET A 47 -8.55 6.93 -17.35
CA MET A 47 -8.19 6.95 -15.93
C MET A 47 -8.85 8.14 -15.22
N ASN A 48 -8.81 9.33 -15.83
CA ASN A 48 -9.43 10.52 -15.28
C ASN A 48 -10.95 10.36 -15.12
N ALA A 49 -11.63 9.78 -16.10
CA ALA A 49 -13.07 9.55 -16.04
C ALA A 49 -13.48 8.57 -14.92
N LEU A 50 -12.64 7.59 -14.60
CA LEU A 50 -12.87 6.68 -13.48
C LEU A 50 -12.50 7.33 -12.14
N ALA A 51 -11.41 8.07 -12.08
CA ALA A 51 -11.00 8.83 -10.89
C ALA A 51 -12.04 9.88 -10.49
N ASP A 52 -12.55 10.65 -11.46
CA ASP A 52 -13.61 11.64 -11.24
C ASP A 52 -14.90 10.99 -10.72
N TYR A 53 -15.25 9.81 -11.24
CA TYR A 53 -16.39 9.06 -10.73
C TYR A 53 -16.21 8.70 -9.27
N VAL A 54 -15.04 8.18 -8.88
CA VAL A 54 -14.73 7.83 -7.48
C VAL A 54 -14.71 9.07 -6.61
N GLY A 55 -14.05 10.15 -7.04
CA GLY A 55 -13.98 11.42 -6.30
C GLY A 55 -15.33 12.12 -6.10
N SER A 56 -16.32 11.80 -6.95
CA SER A 56 -17.69 12.33 -6.83
C SER A 56 -18.57 11.60 -5.80
N GLN A 57 -18.07 10.48 -5.23
CA GLN A 57 -18.83 9.73 -4.23
C GLN A 57 -18.80 10.46 -2.88
N GLU A 58 -19.96 10.49 -2.20
CA GLU A 58 -20.08 11.15 -0.88
C GLU A 58 -19.34 10.41 0.23
N GLU A 59 -19.21 9.09 0.10
CA GLU A 59 -18.58 8.26 1.12
C GLU A 59 -17.06 8.22 0.94
N ILE A 60 -16.33 8.58 1.99
CA ILE A 60 -14.86 8.54 2.02
C ILE A 60 -14.41 7.09 2.05
N SER A 61 -13.66 6.70 1.04
CA SER A 61 -13.09 5.36 0.90
C SER A 61 -11.75 5.41 0.16
N ARG A 62 -11.03 4.30 0.12
CA ARG A 62 -9.79 4.19 -0.64
C ARG A 62 -10.02 3.52 -2.00
N THR A 63 -9.11 3.83 -2.91
CA THR A 63 -9.08 3.29 -4.26
C THR A 63 -7.70 2.72 -4.55
N SER A 64 -7.65 1.49 -5.04
CA SER A 64 -6.43 0.89 -5.57
C SER A 64 -6.36 1.06 -7.08
N ASN A 65 -5.23 1.58 -7.56
CA ASN A 65 -4.89 1.58 -8.97
C ASN A 65 -3.99 0.38 -9.28
N CYS A 66 -4.49 -0.57 -10.07
CA CYS A 66 -3.80 -1.80 -10.45
C CYS A 66 -3.29 -1.76 -11.89
N VAL A 67 -3.35 -0.60 -12.54
CA VAL A 67 -2.73 -0.34 -13.84
C VAL A 67 -1.30 0.07 -13.57
N ASP A 68 -0.33 -0.76 -13.98
CA ASP A 68 1.10 -0.50 -13.76
C ASP A 68 1.45 -0.09 -12.32
N GLU A 69 1.12 -0.95 -11.36
CA GLU A 69 1.20 -0.70 -9.91
C GLU A 69 2.55 -0.15 -9.44
N VAL A 70 3.64 -0.48 -10.12
CA VAL A 70 5.00 -0.06 -9.72
C VAL A 70 5.25 1.39 -10.11
N ASN A 71 4.80 1.79 -11.29
CA ASN A 71 5.03 3.13 -11.80
C ASN A 71 3.98 4.14 -11.33
N THR A 72 2.80 3.66 -10.91
CA THR A 72 1.71 4.52 -10.44
C THR A 72 1.70 4.73 -8.92
N VAL A 73 2.66 4.19 -8.20
CA VAL A 73 2.82 4.43 -6.77
C VAL A 73 3.05 5.93 -6.48
N ASN A 74 2.42 6.48 -5.47
CA ASN A 74 2.38 7.91 -5.14
C ASN A 74 1.64 8.80 -6.17
N MET A 75 0.85 8.21 -7.06
CA MET A 75 0.11 8.97 -8.06
C MET A 75 -1.37 9.06 -7.71
N ILE A 76 -1.92 10.26 -7.85
CA ILE A 76 -3.36 10.54 -7.78
C ILE A 76 -3.74 11.23 -9.08
N TYR A 77 -4.77 10.71 -9.74
CA TYR A 77 -5.25 11.23 -11.01
C TYR A 77 -6.40 12.20 -10.78
N ASN A 78 -6.30 13.36 -11.35
CA ASN A 78 -7.29 14.41 -11.57
C ASN A 78 -8.30 14.75 -10.45
N ALA A 79 -8.86 13.80 -9.75
CA ALA A 79 -9.82 14.00 -8.67
C ALA A 79 -9.21 13.70 -7.29
N ASP A 80 -9.73 14.35 -6.28
CA ASP A 80 -9.38 14.06 -4.89
C ASP A 80 -9.97 12.71 -4.49
N TYR A 81 -9.14 11.69 -4.41
CA TYR A 81 -9.48 10.40 -3.82
C TYR A 81 -8.34 9.86 -2.97
N TYR A 82 -8.64 8.96 -2.06
CA TYR A 82 -7.65 8.37 -1.18
C TYR A 82 -7.11 7.07 -1.76
N THR A 83 -5.82 6.84 -1.63
CA THR A 83 -5.17 5.60 -2.07
C THR A 83 -4.28 5.03 -0.98
N MET A 84 -4.07 3.73 -1.03
CA MET A 84 -3.05 3.05 -0.22
C MET A 84 -1.71 2.98 -0.94
N SER A 85 -1.67 3.28 -2.23
CA SER A 85 -0.47 3.16 -3.05
C SER A 85 0.52 4.26 -2.67
N ILE A 86 1.55 3.89 -1.92
CA ILE A 86 2.58 4.81 -1.42
C ILE A 86 3.95 4.15 -1.43
N TYR A 87 4.95 4.92 -1.84
CA TYR A 87 6.34 4.64 -1.56
C TYR A 87 6.94 5.72 -0.68
N SER A 88 7.58 5.31 0.41
CA SER A 88 8.32 6.22 1.29
C SER A 88 9.54 5.51 1.87
N SER A 89 10.68 6.19 1.85
CA SER A 89 11.89 5.73 2.54
C SER A 89 11.77 5.87 4.07
N LEU A 90 10.88 6.74 4.53
CA LEU A 90 10.51 6.90 5.94
C LEU A 90 9.20 6.16 6.19
N HIS A 91 9.16 5.34 7.22
CA HIS A 91 7.98 4.58 7.55
C HIS A 91 7.74 4.50 9.05
N ASN A 92 6.48 4.37 9.43
CA ASN A 92 6.10 4.00 10.77
C ASN A 92 6.31 2.49 10.94
N LYS A 93 7.16 2.11 11.92
CA LYS A 93 7.50 0.71 12.16
C LYS A 93 6.29 -0.14 12.54
N ASP A 94 5.40 0.40 13.35
CA ASP A 94 4.22 -0.33 13.83
C ASP A 94 3.19 -0.51 12.71
N TYR A 95 3.01 0.53 11.86
CA TYR A 95 2.19 0.42 10.66
C TYR A 95 2.75 -0.65 9.70
N ASN A 96 4.06 -0.64 9.43
CA ASN A 96 4.68 -1.65 8.58
C ASN A 96 4.48 -3.07 9.12
N LYS A 97 4.68 -3.26 10.42
CA LYS A 97 4.45 -4.55 11.05
C LYS A 97 2.99 -4.99 10.89
N PHE A 98 2.05 -4.09 11.14
CA PHE A 98 0.62 -4.37 10.96
C PHE A 98 0.31 -4.72 9.50
N TYR A 99 0.73 -3.89 8.56
CA TYR A 99 0.46 -4.06 7.14
C TYR A 99 1.02 -5.37 6.56
N TYR A 100 2.25 -5.75 6.93
CA TYR A 100 2.89 -6.93 6.36
C TYR A 100 2.68 -8.23 7.16
N SER A 101 2.32 -8.14 8.43
CA SER A 101 2.32 -9.33 9.30
C SER A 101 1.01 -9.62 10.00
N GLU A 102 0.15 -8.62 10.20
CA GLU A 102 -1.05 -8.77 11.03
C GLU A 102 -2.37 -8.75 10.24
N ILE A 103 -2.41 -8.03 9.09
CA ILE A 103 -3.65 -7.82 8.33
C ILE A 103 -3.92 -8.90 7.25
N TYR A 104 -3.21 -10.01 7.28
CA TYR A 104 -3.38 -11.08 6.27
C TYR A 104 -3.14 -10.61 4.83
N ASN A 105 -2.16 -9.75 4.67
CA ASN A 105 -1.71 -9.26 3.39
C ASN A 105 -0.70 -10.24 2.78
N GLU A 106 -0.87 -10.60 1.52
CA GLU A 106 0.02 -11.53 0.83
C GLU A 106 1.32 -10.88 0.33
N ASN A 107 1.48 -9.58 0.52
CA ASN A 107 2.68 -8.88 0.08
C ASN A 107 3.89 -9.24 0.95
N SER A 108 5.03 -9.45 0.29
CA SER A 108 6.28 -9.72 0.98
C SER A 108 6.74 -8.53 1.81
N TYR A 109 7.24 -8.79 3.03
CA TYR A 109 7.79 -7.76 3.91
C TYR A 109 8.90 -6.96 3.23
N ARG A 110 8.90 -5.64 3.43
CA ARG A 110 9.91 -4.71 2.96
C ARG A 110 10.36 -3.76 4.07
N ASN A 111 11.61 -3.30 3.99
CA ASN A 111 12.18 -2.33 4.94
C ASN A 111 11.74 -0.88 4.68
N THR A 112 11.01 -0.65 3.59
CA THR A 112 10.47 0.65 3.21
C THR A 112 8.96 0.56 3.17
N SER A 113 8.26 1.67 3.36
CA SER A 113 6.84 1.71 3.06
C SER A 113 6.66 1.69 1.54
N LEU A 114 6.37 0.53 1.02
CA LEU A 114 5.85 0.35 -0.32
C LEU A 114 4.55 -0.42 -0.19
N THR A 115 3.46 0.30 -0.23
CA THR A 115 2.13 -0.27 -0.24
C THR A 115 1.57 -0.16 -1.65
N THR A 116 1.26 -1.27 -2.22
CA THR A 116 0.53 -1.40 -3.48
C THR A 116 -0.83 -2.01 -3.18
N GLN A 117 -1.53 -2.47 -4.19
CA GLN A 117 -2.75 -3.22 -3.97
C GLN A 117 -2.49 -4.37 -2.97
N THR A 118 -3.33 -4.48 -1.96
CA THR A 118 -3.37 -5.68 -1.14
C THR A 118 -3.98 -6.80 -2.00
N ARG A 119 -3.43 -8.00 -1.93
CA ARG A 119 -4.00 -9.15 -2.62
C ARG A 119 -4.92 -9.97 -1.71
N SER A 120 -5.39 -9.33 -0.66
CA SER A 120 -6.20 -9.93 0.39
C SER A 120 -7.50 -9.15 0.55
N LEU A 121 -8.62 -9.83 0.32
CA LEU A 121 -9.94 -9.25 0.56
C LEU A 121 -10.08 -8.74 2.01
N ILE A 122 -9.51 -9.45 2.97
CA ILE A 122 -9.53 -9.05 4.39
C ILE A 122 -8.84 -7.70 4.59
N ALA A 123 -7.66 -7.52 3.97
CA ALA A 123 -6.93 -6.27 4.05
C ALA A 123 -7.69 -5.13 3.35
N ASP A 124 -8.26 -5.38 2.18
CA ASP A 124 -9.05 -4.39 1.45
C ASP A 124 -10.28 -3.95 2.26
N MET A 125 -11.01 -4.89 2.83
CA MET A 125 -12.16 -4.61 3.69
C MET A 125 -11.76 -3.79 4.92
N TYR A 126 -10.69 -4.15 5.60
CA TYR A 126 -10.20 -3.47 6.80
C TYR A 126 -9.71 -2.04 6.52
N PHE A 127 -9.01 -1.85 5.41
CA PHE A 127 -8.48 -0.55 5.02
C PHE A 127 -9.48 0.35 4.28
N SER A 128 -10.73 -0.02 4.19
CA SER A 128 -11.75 0.73 3.42
C SER A 128 -11.37 0.89 1.94
N ASN A 129 -10.73 -0.12 1.35
CA ASN A 129 -10.35 -0.11 -0.05
C ASN A 129 -11.54 -0.57 -0.90
N ARG A 130 -12.46 0.37 -1.12
CA ARG A 130 -13.75 0.11 -1.79
C ARG A 130 -13.60 -0.04 -3.30
N TYR A 131 -12.74 0.77 -3.92
CA TYR A 131 -12.63 0.82 -5.37
C TYR A 131 -11.32 0.27 -5.87
N LEU A 132 -11.37 -0.35 -7.04
CA LEU A 132 -10.23 -0.90 -7.74
C LEU A 132 -10.33 -0.56 -9.22
N ILE A 133 -9.30 0.10 -9.76
CA ILE A 133 -9.18 0.41 -11.18
C ILE A 133 -8.14 -0.53 -11.78
N THR A 134 -8.48 -1.22 -12.86
CA THR A 134 -7.57 -2.16 -13.53
C THR A 134 -7.86 -2.27 -15.03
N ASP A 135 -6.83 -2.60 -15.77
CA ASP A 135 -6.86 -3.00 -17.18
C ASP A 135 -7.06 -4.52 -17.36
N ASP A 136 -6.90 -5.29 -16.29
CA ASP A 136 -7.00 -6.75 -16.30
C ASP A 136 -8.00 -7.25 -15.25
N PRO A 137 -9.13 -7.87 -15.67
CA PRO A 137 -10.13 -8.41 -14.75
C PRO A 137 -9.59 -9.46 -13.77
N VAL A 138 -8.52 -10.17 -14.13
CA VAL A 138 -7.89 -11.18 -13.25
C VAL A 138 -7.24 -10.54 -12.02
N LYS A 139 -6.90 -9.26 -12.09
CA LYS A 139 -6.38 -8.51 -10.94
C LYS A 139 -7.45 -8.17 -9.90
N ALA A 140 -8.73 -8.26 -10.26
CA ALA A 140 -9.81 -8.01 -9.32
C ALA A 140 -9.92 -9.15 -8.32
N VAL A 141 -9.79 -8.81 -7.04
CA VAL A 141 -9.94 -9.76 -5.94
C VAL A 141 -11.40 -10.21 -5.84
N SER A 142 -11.64 -11.44 -5.38
CA SER A 142 -12.98 -11.91 -5.07
C SER A 142 -13.71 -10.93 -4.13
N GLY A 143 -15.00 -10.70 -4.37
CA GLY A 143 -15.80 -9.73 -3.62
C GLY A 143 -15.97 -8.37 -4.33
N TYR A 144 -15.15 -8.08 -5.32
CA TYR A 144 -15.32 -6.89 -6.15
C TYR A 144 -16.28 -7.14 -7.32
N LYS A 145 -17.13 -6.17 -7.60
CA LYS A 145 -18.07 -6.19 -8.73
C LYS A 145 -17.74 -5.04 -9.69
N LYS A 146 -17.67 -5.33 -10.97
CA LYS A 146 -17.49 -4.29 -12.00
C LYS A 146 -18.70 -3.36 -12.01
N ILE A 147 -18.44 -2.05 -11.90
CA ILE A 147 -19.49 -1.02 -11.88
C ILE A 147 -19.38 -0.02 -13.03
N LYS A 148 -18.17 0.19 -13.56
CA LYS A 148 -17.95 1.16 -14.64
C LYS A 148 -16.79 0.73 -15.54
N GLU A 149 -16.75 1.28 -16.73
CA GLU A 149 -15.73 1.03 -17.74
C GLU A 149 -15.42 2.33 -18.47
N SER A 150 -14.16 2.55 -18.81
CA SER A 150 -13.72 3.63 -19.69
C SER A 150 -12.54 3.12 -20.53
N GLY A 151 -12.71 3.08 -21.83
CA GLY A 151 -11.73 2.49 -22.75
C GLY A 151 -11.35 1.06 -22.38
N SER A 152 -10.08 0.83 -22.12
CA SER A 152 -9.56 -0.47 -21.67
C SER A 152 -9.64 -0.67 -20.16
N LEU A 153 -10.00 0.36 -19.41
CA LEU A 153 -9.99 0.33 -17.95
C LEU A 153 -11.36 -0.03 -17.37
N SER A 154 -11.35 -0.76 -16.29
CA SER A 154 -12.54 -1.16 -15.55
C SER A 154 -12.43 -0.73 -14.10
N LEU A 155 -13.54 -0.22 -13.56
CA LEU A 155 -13.72 0.12 -12.16
C LEU A 155 -14.56 -0.97 -11.49
N TYR A 156 -14.04 -1.49 -10.42
CA TYR A 156 -14.70 -2.46 -9.55
C TYR A 156 -15.00 -1.85 -8.18
N GLU A 157 -16.06 -2.32 -7.55
CA GLU A 157 -16.49 -1.89 -6.21
C GLU A 157 -16.69 -3.08 -5.29
N ASN A 158 -16.21 -2.95 -4.06
CA ASN A 158 -16.50 -3.81 -2.93
C ASN A 158 -17.29 -3.02 -1.89
N ASN A 159 -18.54 -3.41 -1.65
CA ASN A 159 -19.41 -2.77 -0.67
C ASN A 159 -19.20 -3.28 0.76
N ASP A 160 -18.50 -4.40 0.92
CA ASP A 160 -18.23 -5.04 2.20
C ASP A 160 -16.93 -4.53 2.83
N VAL A 161 -16.76 -3.19 2.92
CA VAL A 161 -15.59 -2.58 3.53
C VAL A 161 -15.95 -1.85 4.82
N LEU A 162 -15.01 -1.78 5.76
CA LEU A 162 -15.18 -0.92 6.93
C LEU A 162 -15.24 0.55 6.51
N PRO A 163 -15.97 1.40 7.25
CA PRO A 163 -15.90 2.83 7.04
C PRO A 163 -14.48 3.35 7.17
N PHE A 164 -14.14 4.42 6.46
CA PHE A 164 -12.81 5.04 6.52
C PHE A 164 -12.37 5.41 7.95
N GLY A 165 -13.34 5.76 8.78
CA GLY A 165 -13.16 5.99 10.21
C GLY A 165 -14.40 5.56 10.98
N TYR A 166 -14.20 4.95 12.13
CA TYR A 166 -15.26 4.53 13.03
C TYR A 166 -14.84 4.66 14.49
N ALA A 167 -15.81 4.70 15.37
CA ALA A 167 -15.58 4.67 16.81
C ALA A 167 -16.26 3.44 17.42
N THR A 168 -15.58 2.80 18.36
CA THR A 168 -16.10 1.66 19.09
C THR A 168 -15.58 1.62 20.52
N ASN A 169 -16.36 1.05 21.43
CA ASN A 169 -15.93 0.69 22.79
C ASN A 169 -15.52 -0.79 22.90
N ALA A 170 -15.53 -1.52 21.81
CA ALA A 170 -15.06 -2.89 21.79
C ALA A 170 -13.53 -2.91 21.66
N LEU A 171 -12.85 -3.22 22.76
CA LEU A 171 -11.38 -3.25 22.81
C LEU A 171 -10.90 -4.67 23.12
N ILE A 172 -9.72 -5.01 22.61
CA ILE A 172 -9.03 -6.26 22.93
C ILE A 172 -7.56 -5.95 23.25
N GLY A 173 -7.04 -6.53 24.33
CA GLY A 173 -5.64 -6.39 24.69
C GLY A 173 -4.69 -7.10 23.70
N ARG A 174 -3.51 -6.56 23.51
CA ARG A 174 -2.51 -7.11 22.57
C ARG A 174 -2.18 -8.58 22.86
N LYS A 175 -2.07 -8.97 24.15
CA LYS A 175 -1.79 -10.37 24.51
C LYS A 175 -2.93 -11.31 24.18
N GLU A 176 -4.17 -10.86 24.45
CA GLU A 176 -5.37 -11.64 24.15
C GLU A 176 -5.49 -11.82 22.63
N TYR A 177 -5.35 -10.73 21.85
CA TYR A 177 -5.34 -10.78 20.39
C TYR A 177 -4.28 -11.76 19.85
N ASN A 178 -3.05 -11.69 20.33
CA ASN A 178 -1.95 -12.54 19.88
C ASN A 178 -2.13 -14.03 20.24
N SER A 179 -3.04 -14.35 21.16
CA SER A 179 -3.40 -15.74 21.48
C SER A 179 -4.46 -16.33 20.58
N LEU A 180 -5.10 -15.51 19.75
CA LEU A 180 -6.12 -15.94 18.81
C LEU A 180 -5.47 -16.53 17.54
N ASN A 181 -5.99 -17.68 17.11
CA ASN A 181 -5.63 -18.25 15.84
C ASN A 181 -6.62 -17.81 14.75
N TYR A 182 -6.21 -17.94 13.48
CA TYR A 182 -7.11 -17.81 12.35
C TYR A 182 -8.24 -18.86 12.45
N PRO A 183 -9.49 -18.51 12.21
CA PRO A 183 -10.02 -17.23 11.73
C PRO A 183 -10.43 -16.23 12.84
N TYR A 184 -10.32 -16.60 14.12
CA TYR A 184 -10.75 -15.79 15.26
C TYR A 184 -9.99 -14.48 15.39
N SER A 185 -8.71 -14.45 15.01
CA SER A 185 -7.91 -13.23 14.96
C SER A 185 -8.45 -12.23 13.91
N VAL A 186 -8.96 -12.71 12.77
CA VAL A 186 -9.61 -11.85 11.76
C VAL A 186 -10.88 -11.23 12.32
N GLU A 187 -11.72 -12.04 12.91
CA GLU A 187 -12.98 -11.54 13.47
C GLU A 187 -12.72 -10.55 14.62
N ALA A 188 -11.76 -10.84 15.48
CA ALA A 188 -11.36 -9.91 16.54
C ALA A 188 -10.87 -8.57 15.96
N LEU A 189 -10.16 -8.59 14.84
CA LEU A 189 -9.67 -7.39 14.16
C LEU A 189 -10.82 -6.51 13.61
N PHE A 190 -11.88 -7.13 13.11
CA PHE A 190 -13.04 -6.41 12.59
C PHE A 190 -13.99 -5.90 13.67
N ASN A 191 -14.05 -6.59 14.79
CA ASN A 191 -15.00 -6.28 15.86
C ASN A 191 -14.40 -5.43 16.99
N ASN A 192 -13.08 -5.30 17.09
CA ASN A 192 -12.42 -4.64 18.20
C ASN A 192 -11.27 -3.73 17.73
N ILE A 193 -10.93 -2.77 18.58
CA ILE A 193 -9.66 -2.06 18.47
C ILE A 193 -8.65 -2.77 19.37
N ILE A 194 -7.50 -3.14 18.78
CA ILE A 194 -6.39 -3.74 19.53
C ILE A 194 -5.65 -2.64 20.26
N VAL A 195 -5.60 -2.75 21.57
CA VAL A 195 -4.93 -1.78 22.44
C VAL A 195 -3.78 -2.44 23.21
N GLU A 196 -2.83 -1.63 23.67
CA GLU A 196 -1.80 -2.12 24.58
C GLU A 196 -2.43 -2.61 25.89
N ASP A 197 -1.91 -3.70 26.46
CA ASP A 197 -2.48 -4.35 27.64
C ASP A 197 -2.67 -3.41 28.84
N LYS A 198 -1.86 -2.36 28.95
CA LYS A 198 -1.99 -1.33 29.98
C LYS A 198 -3.22 -0.44 29.77
N THR A 199 -3.53 -0.15 28.53
CA THR A 199 -4.68 0.67 28.11
C THR A 199 -5.97 -0.10 28.35
N GLU A 200 -6.01 -1.38 28.03
CA GLU A 200 -7.16 -2.24 28.28
C GLU A 200 -7.60 -2.19 29.75
N LYS A 201 -6.64 -2.23 30.68
CA LYS A 201 -6.92 -2.18 32.12
C LYS A 201 -7.54 -0.86 32.58
N SER A 202 -7.23 0.26 31.90
CA SER A 202 -7.77 1.57 32.24
C SER A 202 -9.22 1.77 31.80
N PHE A 203 -9.71 0.96 30.85
CA PHE A 203 -11.09 1.02 30.32
C PHE A 203 -11.96 -0.16 30.77
N SER A 204 -11.60 -0.84 31.84
CA SER A 204 -12.14 -2.13 32.25
C SER A 204 -13.66 -2.19 32.50
N SER A 205 -14.36 -1.07 32.70
CA SER A 205 -15.80 -1.04 32.95
C SER A 205 -16.67 -1.15 31.70
N ASP A 206 -16.14 -0.77 30.53
CA ASP A 206 -16.92 -0.64 29.28
C ASP A 206 -16.48 -1.62 28.18
N ILE A 207 -15.51 -2.47 28.46
CA ILE A 207 -14.96 -3.40 27.46
C ILE A 207 -15.91 -4.60 27.30
N LYS A 208 -16.48 -4.70 26.10
CA LYS A 208 -17.14 -5.93 25.67
C LYS A 208 -16.08 -6.89 25.15
N LYS A 209 -15.69 -7.86 25.97
CA LYS A 209 -14.83 -8.94 25.51
C LYS A 209 -15.55 -9.78 24.48
N VAL A 210 -14.85 -10.12 23.40
CA VAL A 210 -15.32 -11.14 22.45
C VAL A 210 -15.45 -12.45 23.19
N ARG A 211 -16.68 -12.85 23.51
CA ARG A 211 -16.95 -14.06 24.34
C ARG A 211 -17.08 -15.32 23.52
N SER A 212 -17.51 -15.22 22.31
CA SER A 212 -17.59 -16.34 21.38
C SER A 212 -17.78 -15.81 19.97
N ILE A 213 -17.09 -16.39 19.06
CA ILE A 213 -17.22 -16.13 17.63
C ILE A 213 -18.02 -17.30 17.08
N ASN A 214 -19.27 -17.04 16.72
CA ASN A 214 -20.07 -18.02 16.02
C ASN A 214 -19.80 -17.88 14.53
N PHE A 215 -18.87 -18.68 14.03
CA PHE A 215 -18.84 -18.93 12.58
C PHE A 215 -20.10 -19.72 12.24
N THR A 216 -20.93 -19.17 11.40
CA THR A 216 -21.90 -19.96 10.66
C THR A 216 -21.07 -20.96 9.85
N GLU A 217 -21.21 -22.25 10.11
CA GLU A 217 -20.56 -23.28 9.30
C GLU A 217 -20.87 -22.98 7.84
N CYS A 218 -19.84 -22.63 7.07
CA CYS A 218 -19.96 -22.58 5.63
C CYS A 218 -20.19 -23.98 5.17
N ASP A 219 -21.44 -24.34 4.86
CA ASP A 219 -21.79 -25.58 4.27
C ASP A 219 -20.99 -25.77 2.99
N GLN A 220 -20.01 -26.66 3.09
CA GLN A 220 -19.35 -27.36 2.01
C GLN A 220 -18.89 -26.50 0.84
N ILE A 221 -17.63 -26.08 0.89
CA ILE A 221 -16.85 -25.82 -0.31
C ILE A 221 -16.73 -27.17 -1.06
N LYS A 222 -17.64 -27.42 -2.01
CA LYS A 222 -17.43 -28.45 -3.01
C LYS A 222 -16.26 -28.00 -3.88
N ARG A 223 -15.13 -28.65 -3.71
CA ARG A 223 -14.04 -28.57 -4.68
C ARG A 223 -14.52 -29.37 -5.91
N GLU A 224 -14.80 -28.67 -6.98
CA GLU A 224 -14.81 -29.23 -8.33
C GLU A 224 -13.41 -29.31 -8.87
#